data_ca927fb0d604a102b2bc90c13304b8e0
#
_entry.id   ca927fb0d604a102b2bc90c13304b8e0
#
_cell.length_a   1.000
_cell.length_b   1.000
_cell.length_c   1.000
_cell.angle_alpha   90.00
_cell.angle_beta   90.00
_cell.angle_gamma   90.00
#
_symmetry.space_group_name_H-M   'P 1'
#
loop_
_entity.id
_entity.type
_entity.pdbx_description
1 polymer ?
#
loop_
_entity_poly.entity_id
_entity_poly.type
_entity_poly.pdbx_seq_one_letter_code
_entity_poly.pdbx_strand_id
1 'polypeptide(L)'
;MKNLTLALLTLVSLIGFGQTDLSDHVKWSELFETGKKVVAPTVIGEDGESIYLLRYVKKKTFIESYNLNSLTLKNSQLLELEYNDKKLTLLDQFMFDGKPTLYTNFYNKKTKISYFFIQNINPKTLSLSQPIKVAEREIESSKGIMSGYANSFRAKYGAKMKRSEDGQLGIFWTGKHEMAAPRKKNDPPLKTNEFIGATYNSDLKLLSKIEVKLPYEYFTTTKSILSNDGIYYMLGYEYEYGEEKKLLRTRTTIQSGEMHVIIVDTESGEIETVDINTDEMEIEMMTFELLKDGGFQVAGLTTEETRGVSGTFAITFDAGFEEINNSVHRFEDDFIQTTWSDKSKKKLEKKNKKNEKKGKEKTGPVFYNYYIDHLIEKEDGTTTMLAEQYYVRVVTRTYTDSQGNTRTTTTYYYYYNDIIAVNFDAKGNFDWKTLVRKRQLSVNDGGYYSSYFVVTNDNEINIVYNDSESSIKDTEGMSAKEKKKIRKNYIGVQVTIDEKGEQTKGKLFEFTEEVRMRLVPKVCGEAGDKVAFLYAKGKKGDKLGTLTVD
;
A
#
# COMPACT_ATOMS: atom_id res chain seq x y z
N MET A 1 -55.41 20.67 28.62
CA MET A 1 -54.11 20.82 27.94
C MET A 1 -53.35 19.52 28.14
N LYS A 2 -53.34 18.70 27.09
CA LYS A 2 -52.75 17.36 27.13
C LYS A 2 -51.30 17.47 26.64
N ASN A 3 -50.34 17.11 27.47
CA ASN A 3 -48.93 17.02 27.12
C ASN A 3 -48.72 15.83 26.19
N LEU A 4 -48.33 16.10 24.96
CA LEU A 4 -47.87 15.09 23.99
C LEU A 4 -46.36 14.92 24.17
N THR A 5 -45.95 13.85 24.83
CA THR A 5 -44.55 13.45 24.94
C THR A 5 -44.19 12.72 23.66
N LEU A 6 -43.38 13.35 22.80
CA LEU A 6 -42.83 12.75 21.60
C LEU A 6 -41.70 11.83 22.03
N ALA A 7 -41.91 10.53 22.01
CA ALA A 7 -40.87 9.55 22.19
C ALA A 7 -40.12 9.39 20.86
N LEU A 8 -38.88 9.90 20.81
CA LEU A 8 -37.94 9.64 19.73
C LEU A 8 -37.45 8.18 19.88
N LEU A 9 -38.02 7.28 19.11
CA LEU A 9 -37.47 5.94 18.92
C LEU A 9 -36.20 6.07 18.07
N THR A 10 -35.06 6.06 18.71
CA THR A 10 -33.78 5.74 18.04
C THR A 10 -33.85 4.27 17.63
N LEU A 11 -34.15 4.04 16.35
CA LEU A 11 -33.89 2.75 15.73
C LEU A 11 -32.36 2.52 15.75
N VAL A 12 -31.87 1.79 16.73
CA VAL A 12 -30.59 1.09 16.62
C VAL A 12 -30.85 -0.05 15.64
N SER A 13 -30.51 0.15 14.38
CA SER A 13 -30.46 -0.94 13.42
C SER A 13 -29.42 -1.94 13.93
N LEU A 14 -29.90 -3.01 14.56
CA LEU A 14 -29.14 -4.24 14.69
C LEU A 14 -28.89 -4.72 13.26
N ILE A 15 -27.72 -4.43 12.73
CA ILE A 15 -27.23 -4.99 11.49
C ILE A 15 -27.10 -6.49 11.76
N GLY A 16 -28.13 -7.23 11.43
CA GLY A 16 -28.08 -8.67 11.31
C GLY A 16 -27.20 -8.97 10.10
N PHE A 17 -25.94 -9.31 10.31
CA PHE A 17 -25.08 -9.84 9.26
C PHE A 17 -25.73 -11.13 8.74
N GLY A 18 -26.49 -11.02 7.65
CA GLY A 18 -26.90 -12.16 6.86
C GLY A 18 -25.62 -12.88 6.40
N GLN A 19 -25.48 -14.13 6.76
CA GLN A 19 -24.34 -14.95 6.34
C GLN A 19 -24.52 -15.26 4.85
N THR A 20 -23.90 -14.47 3.97
CA THR A 20 -23.89 -14.70 2.53
C THR A 20 -22.76 -15.67 2.22
N ASP A 21 -23.05 -16.76 1.52
CA ASP A 21 -22.02 -17.65 0.96
C ASP A 21 -21.67 -17.16 -0.44
N LEU A 22 -20.44 -16.68 -0.61
CA LEU A 22 -19.90 -16.14 -1.84
C LEU A 22 -18.92 -17.12 -2.50
N SER A 23 -18.97 -18.40 -2.13
CA SER A 23 -18.00 -19.39 -2.61
C SER A 23 -18.09 -19.65 -4.10
N ASP A 24 -19.24 -19.41 -4.73
CA ASP A 24 -19.45 -19.56 -6.17
C ASP A 24 -18.73 -18.50 -7.01
N HIS A 25 -18.38 -17.36 -6.40
CA HIS A 25 -17.60 -16.29 -7.05
C HIS A 25 -16.11 -16.61 -7.14
N VAL A 26 -15.65 -17.68 -6.49
CA VAL A 26 -14.22 -18.04 -6.45
C VAL A 26 -13.95 -19.33 -7.17
N LYS A 27 -13.04 -19.29 -8.15
CA LYS A 27 -12.49 -20.49 -8.80
C LYS A 27 -11.08 -20.74 -8.29
N TRP A 28 -10.73 -22.01 -8.05
CA TRP A 28 -9.40 -22.43 -7.60
C TRP A 28 -8.76 -23.41 -8.56
N SER A 29 -7.45 -23.26 -8.79
CA SER A 29 -6.63 -24.26 -9.46
C SER A 29 -6.57 -25.56 -8.67
N GLU A 30 -6.07 -26.63 -9.32
CA GLU A 30 -5.55 -27.78 -8.58
C GLU A 30 -4.38 -27.36 -7.65
N LEU A 31 -4.13 -28.21 -6.65
CA LEU A 31 -3.01 -28.00 -5.75
C LEU A 31 -1.70 -28.25 -6.50
N PHE A 32 -0.80 -27.28 -6.52
CA PHE A 32 0.54 -27.47 -7.05
C PHE A 32 1.57 -27.52 -5.93
N GLU A 33 2.47 -28.51 -5.98
CA GLU A 33 3.49 -28.69 -4.97
C GLU A 33 4.48 -27.53 -4.97
N THR A 34 4.71 -26.97 -3.80
CA THR A 34 5.76 -26.01 -3.56
C THR A 34 6.82 -26.61 -2.64
N GLY A 35 8.07 -26.56 -3.05
CA GLY A 35 9.17 -27.03 -2.23
C GLY A 35 9.31 -26.22 -0.93
N LYS A 36 9.93 -26.81 0.10
CA LYS A 36 10.11 -26.21 1.45
C LYS A 36 10.74 -24.79 1.49
N LYS A 37 11.20 -24.24 0.37
CA LYS A 37 11.86 -22.93 0.23
C LYS A 37 11.26 -22.09 -0.92
N VAL A 38 10.00 -22.23 -1.21
CA VAL A 38 9.34 -21.46 -2.27
C VAL A 38 8.79 -20.16 -1.67
N VAL A 39 9.21 -19.04 -2.26
CA VAL A 39 8.67 -17.71 -2.01
C VAL A 39 7.33 -17.62 -2.74
N ALA A 40 6.39 -16.80 -2.26
CA ALA A 40 5.17 -16.52 -3.01
C ALA A 40 5.50 -16.08 -4.43
N PRO A 41 4.73 -16.50 -5.44
CA PRO A 41 4.89 -15.96 -6.78
C PRO A 41 4.61 -14.45 -6.78
N THR A 42 5.14 -13.77 -7.78
CA THR A 42 4.75 -12.39 -8.05
C THR A 42 3.90 -12.40 -9.30
N VAL A 43 2.71 -11.83 -9.22
CA VAL A 43 1.84 -11.65 -10.38
C VAL A 43 2.40 -10.53 -11.24
N ILE A 44 2.48 -10.76 -12.54
CA ILE A 44 2.83 -9.73 -13.52
C ILE A 44 1.57 -9.03 -14.00
N GLY A 45 0.51 -9.82 -14.26
CA GLY A 45 -0.79 -9.40 -14.75
C GLY A 45 -1.40 -10.43 -15.68
N GLU A 46 -2.38 -10.03 -16.50
CA GLU A 46 -3.11 -10.89 -17.43
C GLU A 46 -3.31 -10.20 -18.80
N ASP A 47 -3.67 -10.96 -19.83
CA ASP A 47 -3.89 -10.50 -21.22
C ASP A 47 -5.26 -10.91 -21.80
N GLY A 48 -6.24 -11.26 -20.94
CA GLY A 48 -7.55 -11.77 -21.29
C GLY A 48 -7.60 -13.30 -21.52
N GLU A 49 -6.44 -13.93 -21.77
CA GLU A 49 -6.35 -15.40 -21.97
C GLU A 49 -5.49 -16.09 -20.90
N SER A 50 -4.50 -15.39 -20.38
CA SER A 50 -3.47 -15.95 -19.51
C SER A 50 -3.11 -15.02 -18.37
N ILE A 51 -2.86 -15.61 -17.20
CA ILE A 51 -2.22 -14.94 -16.06
C ILE A 51 -0.71 -15.25 -16.08
N TYR A 52 0.13 -14.24 -15.92
CA TYR A 52 1.59 -14.34 -15.90
C TYR A 52 2.13 -14.17 -14.50
N LEU A 53 3.02 -15.08 -14.10
CA LEU A 53 3.61 -15.11 -12.77
C LEU A 53 5.13 -15.25 -12.85
N LEU A 54 5.83 -14.67 -11.88
CA LEU A 54 7.21 -15.04 -11.56
C LEU A 54 7.20 -15.99 -10.36
N ARG A 55 7.69 -17.21 -10.55
CA ARG A 55 7.79 -18.20 -9.49
C ARG A 55 9.25 -18.47 -9.12
N TYR A 56 9.55 -18.41 -7.81
CA TYR A 56 10.89 -18.58 -7.27
C TYR A 56 11.05 -19.98 -6.69
N VAL A 57 11.86 -20.81 -7.33
CA VAL A 57 12.09 -22.21 -6.93
C VAL A 57 13.59 -22.48 -6.80
N LYS A 58 14.05 -22.88 -5.62
CA LYS A 58 15.47 -23.28 -5.38
C LYS A 58 16.51 -22.29 -5.95
N LYS A 59 16.32 -20.98 -5.71
CA LYS A 59 17.17 -19.90 -6.21
C LYS A 59 17.09 -19.62 -7.72
N LYS A 60 16.17 -20.24 -8.43
CA LYS A 60 15.87 -19.96 -9.83
C LYS A 60 14.55 -19.25 -9.91
N THR A 61 14.42 -18.33 -10.85
CA THR A 61 13.18 -17.65 -11.18
C THR A 61 12.65 -18.24 -12.46
N PHE A 62 11.37 -18.60 -12.45
CA PHE A 62 10.64 -19.03 -13.64
C PHE A 62 9.57 -18.01 -13.96
N ILE A 63 9.41 -17.73 -15.23
CA ILE A 63 8.17 -17.11 -15.72
C ILE A 63 7.22 -18.22 -16.12
N GLU A 64 5.96 -18.08 -15.71
CA GLU A 64 4.90 -19.05 -15.96
C GLU A 64 3.65 -18.34 -16.46
N SER A 65 2.96 -18.99 -17.40
CA SER A 65 1.64 -18.56 -17.84
C SER A 65 0.61 -19.62 -17.51
N TYR A 66 -0.53 -19.18 -17.00
CA TYR A 66 -1.67 -20.03 -16.66
C TYR A 66 -2.88 -19.59 -17.48
N ASN A 67 -3.71 -20.53 -17.89
CA ASN A 67 -4.97 -20.20 -18.52
C ASN A 67 -5.88 -19.46 -17.52
N LEU A 68 -6.42 -18.31 -17.90
CA LEU A 68 -7.22 -17.45 -17.02
C LEU A 68 -8.51 -18.15 -16.54
N ASN A 69 -9.14 -18.95 -17.41
CA ASN A 69 -10.42 -19.59 -17.09
C ASN A 69 -10.27 -20.90 -16.32
N SER A 70 -9.30 -21.76 -16.70
CA SER A 70 -9.10 -23.08 -16.08
C SER A 70 -8.04 -23.09 -15.00
N LEU A 71 -7.24 -22.03 -14.88
CA LEU A 71 -6.11 -21.90 -13.95
C LEU A 71 -5.08 -23.03 -14.08
N THR A 72 -4.98 -23.64 -15.27
CA THR A 72 -4.00 -24.68 -15.58
C THR A 72 -2.73 -24.06 -16.15
N LEU A 73 -1.57 -24.61 -15.81
CA LEU A 73 -0.28 -24.18 -16.35
C LEU A 73 -0.23 -24.39 -17.86
N LYS A 74 -0.03 -23.31 -18.63
CA LYS A 74 0.16 -23.35 -20.09
C LYS A 74 1.62 -23.52 -20.44
N ASN A 75 2.49 -22.73 -19.82
CA ASN A 75 3.93 -22.72 -20.13
C ASN A 75 4.76 -22.31 -18.91
N SER A 76 6.01 -22.77 -18.86
CA SER A 76 6.99 -22.41 -17.81
C SER A 76 8.38 -22.32 -18.39
N GLN A 77 9.07 -21.20 -18.19
CA GLN A 77 10.43 -20.98 -18.69
C GLN A 77 11.34 -20.43 -17.60
N LEU A 78 12.59 -20.91 -17.57
CA LEU A 78 13.62 -20.34 -16.70
C LEU A 78 13.92 -18.90 -17.13
N LEU A 79 13.85 -17.98 -16.19
CA LEU A 79 14.15 -16.57 -16.40
C LEU A 79 15.65 -16.31 -16.20
N GLU A 80 16.34 -16.02 -17.28
CA GLU A 80 17.74 -15.63 -17.28
C GLU A 80 17.85 -14.16 -17.71
N LEU A 81 18.24 -13.31 -16.77
CA LEU A 81 18.33 -11.87 -16.96
C LEU A 81 19.79 -11.48 -17.18
N GLU A 82 20.16 -11.28 -18.45
CA GLU A 82 21.53 -10.95 -18.82
C GLU A 82 21.60 -9.87 -19.91
N TYR A 83 22.66 -9.08 -19.87
CA TYR A 83 23.00 -8.09 -20.89
C TYR A 83 24.53 -8.02 -21.04
N ASN A 84 25.06 -8.30 -22.24
CA ASN A 84 26.51 -8.32 -22.53
C ASN A 84 27.30 -9.10 -21.47
N ASP A 85 26.92 -10.34 -21.21
CA ASP A 85 27.51 -11.26 -20.21
C ASP A 85 27.43 -10.72 -18.76
N LYS A 86 26.57 -9.77 -18.51
CA LYS A 86 26.34 -9.21 -17.17
C LYS A 86 24.94 -9.55 -16.69
N LYS A 87 24.87 -10.08 -15.48
CA LYS A 87 23.61 -10.39 -14.82
C LYS A 87 22.85 -9.11 -14.49
N LEU A 88 21.61 -9.04 -14.93
CA LEU A 88 20.68 -7.98 -14.56
C LEU A 88 19.98 -8.30 -13.23
N THR A 89 19.59 -7.26 -12.53
CA THR A 89 18.76 -7.34 -11.32
C THR A 89 17.33 -6.92 -11.68
N LEU A 90 16.34 -7.77 -11.38
CA LEU A 90 14.93 -7.42 -11.51
C LEU A 90 14.57 -6.34 -10.50
N LEU A 91 13.96 -5.27 -10.95
CA LEU A 91 13.45 -4.16 -10.14
C LEU A 91 11.94 -4.20 -10.03
N ASP A 92 11.25 -4.45 -11.15
CA ASP A 92 9.80 -4.49 -11.23
C ASP A 92 9.35 -5.37 -12.39
N GLN A 93 8.09 -5.77 -12.37
CA GLN A 93 7.41 -6.54 -13.40
C GLN A 93 5.95 -6.09 -13.51
N PHE A 94 5.42 -6.00 -14.71
CA PHE A 94 4.09 -5.45 -14.97
C PHE A 94 3.59 -5.83 -16.37
N MET A 95 2.30 -5.62 -16.61
CA MET A 95 1.78 -5.62 -17.97
C MET A 95 2.01 -4.25 -18.62
N PHE A 96 2.45 -4.25 -19.86
CA PHE A 96 2.66 -3.06 -20.66
C PHE A 96 2.28 -3.35 -22.11
N ASP A 97 1.31 -2.61 -22.64
CA ASP A 97 0.74 -2.84 -23.96
C ASP A 97 0.34 -4.32 -24.18
N GLY A 98 -0.40 -4.89 -23.22
CA GLY A 98 -0.85 -6.29 -23.24
C GLY A 98 0.27 -7.34 -23.16
N LYS A 99 1.51 -6.94 -22.88
CA LYS A 99 2.67 -7.85 -22.78
C LYS A 99 3.25 -7.86 -21.37
N PRO A 100 3.57 -9.04 -20.82
CA PRO A 100 4.34 -9.12 -19.59
C PRO A 100 5.71 -8.47 -19.81
N THR A 101 6.10 -7.56 -18.92
CA THR A 101 7.27 -6.70 -19.08
C THR A 101 8.09 -6.67 -17.81
N LEU A 102 9.40 -6.64 -17.94
CA LEU A 102 10.37 -6.60 -16.84
C LEU A 102 11.16 -5.30 -16.87
N TYR A 103 11.26 -4.66 -15.72
CA TYR A 103 12.15 -3.54 -15.47
C TYR A 103 13.37 -4.02 -14.71
N THR A 104 14.55 -3.84 -15.28
CA THR A 104 15.81 -4.41 -14.78
C THR A 104 16.92 -3.38 -14.71
N ASN A 105 17.97 -3.68 -13.97
CA ASN A 105 19.12 -2.81 -13.85
C ASN A 105 20.43 -3.59 -13.81
N PHE A 106 21.51 -2.92 -14.26
CA PHE A 106 22.88 -3.34 -14.09
C PHE A 106 23.73 -2.17 -13.60
N TYR A 107 24.40 -2.35 -12.47
CA TYR A 107 25.36 -1.37 -11.94
C TYR A 107 26.80 -1.72 -12.33
N ASN A 108 27.45 -0.83 -13.08
CA ASN A 108 28.84 -0.95 -13.44
C ASN A 108 29.74 -0.31 -12.36
N LYS A 109 30.43 -1.13 -11.58
CA LYS A 109 31.30 -0.68 -10.49
C LYS A 109 32.50 0.14 -10.96
N LYS A 110 32.99 -0.08 -12.20
CA LYS A 110 34.14 0.64 -12.72
C LYS A 110 33.79 2.07 -13.11
N THR A 111 32.69 2.24 -13.84
CA THR A 111 32.21 3.53 -14.30
C THR A 111 31.31 4.24 -13.31
N LYS A 112 30.84 3.54 -12.26
CA LYS A 112 29.85 4.01 -11.27
C LYS A 112 28.50 4.38 -11.90
N ILE A 113 28.16 3.79 -13.03
CA ILE A 113 26.90 4.04 -13.73
C ILE A 113 25.96 2.86 -13.51
N SER A 114 24.70 3.18 -13.19
CA SER A 114 23.57 2.24 -13.18
C SER A 114 22.83 2.38 -14.51
N TYR A 115 22.66 1.29 -15.22
CA TYR A 115 21.91 1.21 -16.48
C TYR A 115 20.58 0.53 -16.20
N PHE A 116 19.51 1.08 -16.75
CA PHE A 116 18.17 0.57 -16.59
C PHE A 116 17.62 0.09 -17.93
N PHE A 117 16.93 -1.06 -17.88
CA PHE A 117 16.46 -1.74 -19.08
C PHE A 117 15.02 -2.18 -18.93
N ILE A 118 14.33 -2.23 -20.06
CA ILE A 118 13.00 -2.85 -20.21
C ILE A 118 13.15 -4.04 -21.15
N GLN A 119 12.47 -5.14 -20.82
CA GLN A 119 12.39 -6.34 -21.64
C GLN A 119 10.95 -6.83 -21.66
N ASN A 120 10.39 -6.99 -22.86
CA ASN A 120 9.09 -7.61 -23.02
C ASN A 120 9.26 -9.14 -23.04
N ILE A 121 8.26 -9.83 -22.53
CA ILE A 121 8.15 -11.28 -22.58
C ILE A 121 7.14 -11.63 -23.68
N ASN A 122 7.53 -12.53 -24.56
CA ASN A 122 6.60 -13.05 -25.57
C ASN A 122 5.50 -13.86 -24.87
N PRO A 123 4.20 -13.50 -24.99
CA PRO A 123 3.11 -14.18 -24.29
C PRO A 123 2.98 -15.67 -24.61
N LYS A 124 3.34 -16.08 -25.83
CA LYS A 124 3.19 -17.48 -26.30
C LYS A 124 4.38 -18.36 -25.91
N THR A 125 5.60 -17.84 -26.03
CA THR A 125 6.82 -18.64 -25.83
C THR A 125 7.49 -18.38 -24.48
N LEU A 126 7.12 -17.31 -23.79
CA LEU A 126 7.75 -16.76 -22.58
C LEU A 126 9.24 -16.38 -22.76
N SER A 127 9.69 -16.23 -24.00
CA SER A 127 11.03 -15.76 -24.31
C SER A 127 11.16 -14.25 -24.07
N LEU A 128 12.32 -13.82 -23.58
CA LEU A 128 12.64 -12.40 -23.38
C LEU A 128 13.02 -11.73 -24.71
N SER A 129 12.60 -10.50 -24.89
CA SER A 129 13.16 -9.60 -25.91
C SER A 129 14.58 -9.19 -25.53
N GLN A 130 15.30 -8.60 -26.49
CA GLN A 130 16.58 -7.95 -26.17
C GLN A 130 16.31 -6.79 -25.17
N PRO A 131 17.22 -6.57 -24.19
CA PRO A 131 17.09 -5.47 -23.26
C PRO A 131 17.19 -4.11 -23.96
N ILE A 132 16.17 -3.28 -23.80
CA ILE A 132 16.16 -1.89 -24.29
C ILE A 132 16.62 -0.99 -23.16
N LYS A 133 17.75 -0.29 -23.36
CA LYS A 133 18.24 0.67 -22.37
C LYS A 133 17.35 1.91 -22.36
N VAL A 134 16.69 2.16 -21.24
CA VAL A 134 15.75 3.29 -21.06
C VAL A 134 16.34 4.42 -20.23
N ALA A 135 17.31 4.13 -19.36
CA ALA A 135 17.96 5.19 -18.57
C ALA A 135 19.37 4.77 -18.17
N GLU A 136 20.20 5.77 -17.87
CA GLU A 136 21.47 5.58 -17.18
C GLU A 136 21.66 6.68 -16.13
N ARG A 137 22.33 6.32 -15.05
CA ARG A 137 22.56 7.24 -13.95
C ARG A 137 23.91 7.04 -13.31
N GLU A 138 24.63 8.12 -13.14
CA GLU A 138 25.84 8.13 -12.34
C GLU A 138 25.49 7.99 -10.85
N ILE A 139 26.12 7.03 -10.18
CA ILE A 139 25.90 6.76 -8.76
C ILE A 139 27.27 6.75 -8.07
N GLU A 140 27.59 7.77 -7.33
CA GLU A 140 28.81 7.81 -6.54
C GLU A 140 28.81 6.69 -5.50
N SER A 141 29.82 5.85 -5.51
CA SER A 141 29.96 4.77 -4.53
C SER A 141 30.74 5.25 -3.32
N SER A 142 30.15 5.18 -2.14
CA SER A 142 30.92 5.28 -0.90
C SER A 142 31.80 4.06 -0.71
N LYS A 143 33.05 4.28 -0.31
CA LYS A 143 33.94 3.22 0.16
C LYS A 143 33.32 2.59 1.42
N GLY A 144 33.05 1.29 1.41
CA GLY A 144 32.72 0.55 2.64
C GLY A 144 31.38 -0.18 2.71
N ILE A 145 30.54 -0.20 1.68
CA ILE A 145 29.31 -0.98 1.70
C ILE A 145 29.58 -2.41 1.18
N MET A 146 29.25 -3.42 1.99
CA MET A 146 29.37 -4.84 1.64
C MET A 146 28.64 -5.17 0.32
N SER A 147 29.35 -5.76 -0.62
CA SER A 147 29.03 -5.82 -2.05
C SER A 147 27.71 -6.49 -2.47
N GLY A 148 27.09 -7.31 -1.64
CA GLY A 148 25.86 -8.04 -1.97
C GLY A 148 24.57 -7.26 -1.70
N TYR A 149 24.48 -6.57 -0.57
CA TYR A 149 23.34 -5.73 -0.21
C TYR A 149 23.30 -4.41 -0.97
N ALA A 150 24.48 -3.90 -1.32
CA ALA A 150 24.62 -2.63 -2.01
C ALA A 150 24.00 -2.62 -3.41
N ASN A 151 24.02 -3.73 -4.16
CA ASN A 151 23.49 -3.76 -5.52
C ASN A 151 21.95 -3.71 -5.54
N SER A 152 21.27 -4.44 -4.66
CA SER A 152 19.81 -4.39 -4.57
C SER A 152 19.31 -3.05 -3.97
N PHE A 153 20.07 -2.48 -3.05
CA PHE A 153 19.74 -1.18 -2.46
C PHE A 153 19.94 -0.03 -3.47
N ARG A 154 21.04 -0.07 -4.25
CA ARG A 154 21.34 0.90 -5.30
C ARG A 154 20.35 0.84 -6.46
N ALA A 155 19.91 -0.36 -6.83
CA ALA A 155 18.89 -0.55 -7.84
C ALA A 155 17.56 0.10 -7.41
N LYS A 156 17.14 -0.13 -6.17
CA LYS A 156 15.83 0.33 -5.64
C LYS A 156 15.70 1.86 -5.55
N TYR A 157 16.81 2.59 -5.44
CA TYR A 157 16.80 4.07 -5.32
C TYR A 157 17.31 4.79 -6.58
N GLY A 158 17.67 4.05 -7.62
CA GLY A 158 18.29 4.61 -8.80
C GLY A 158 17.36 5.45 -9.66
N ALA A 159 16.24 4.90 -10.06
CA ALA A 159 15.20 5.57 -10.84
C ALA A 159 13.85 4.94 -10.53
N LYS A 160 12.82 5.76 -10.36
CA LYS A 160 11.43 5.31 -10.19
C LYS A 160 10.83 5.13 -11.57
N MET A 161 10.21 3.99 -11.80
CA MET A 161 9.39 3.78 -12.98
C MET A 161 7.93 4.07 -12.63
N LYS A 162 7.23 4.71 -13.55
CA LYS A 162 5.80 4.97 -13.50
C LYS A 162 5.16 4.61 -14.83
N ARG A 163 3.91 4.26 -14.78
CA ARG A 163 3.07 3.99 -15.94
C ARG A 163 1.83 4.84 -15.85
N SER A 164 1.39 5.36 -16.98
CA SER A 164 0.05 5.90 -17.14
C SER A 164 -0.93 4.79 -17.50
N GLU A 165 -2.20 5.04 -17.39
CA GLU A 165 -3.24 4.07 -17.74
C GLU A 165 -3.26 3.76 -19.24
N ASP A 166 -3.01 4.76 -20.10
CA ASP A 166 -2.97 4.63 -21.55
C ASP A 166 -1.70 3.96 -22.12
N GLY A 167 -0.80 3.51 -21.23
CA GLY A 167 0.41 2.78 -21.61
C GLY A 167 1.63 3.64 -21.90
N GLN A 168 1.72 4.87 -21.39
CA GLN A 168 3.01 5.58 -21.33
C GLN A 168 3.86 5.04 -20.18
N LEU A 169 5.17 5.06 -20.37
CA LEU A 169 6.16 4.67 -19.39
C LEU A 169 7.08 5.84 -19.07
N GLY A 170 7.20 6.18 -17.80
CA GLY A 170 8.14 7.19 -17.33
C GLY A 170 9.21 6.61 -16.41
N ILE A 171 10.44 7.07 -16.59
CA ILE A 171 11.58 6.77 -15.72
C ILE A 171 12.04 8.08 -15.09
N PHE A 172 11.89 8.21 -13.78
CA PHE A 172 12.11 9.46 -13.07
C PHE A 172 13.07 9.32 -11.91
N TRP A 173 13.86 10.35 -11.63
CA TRP A 173 14.65 10.44 -10.41
C TRP A 173 14.87 11.88 -9.97
N THR A 174 14.98 12.08 -8.68
CA THR A 174 15.28 13.37 -8.05
C THR A 174 16.65 13.33 -7.38
N GLY A 175 17.38 14.42 -7.48
CA GLY A 175 18.67 14.64 -6.81
C GLY A 175 19.82 13.78 -7.28
N LYS A 176 21.02 14.20 -6.92
CA LYS A 176 22.20 13.34 -7.00
C LYS A 176 22.15 12.31 -5.89
N HIS A 177 21.84 11.08 -6.21
CA HIS A 177 21.99 10.01 -5.23
C HIS A 177 23.46 9.70 -5.01
N GLU A 178 24.02 10.33 -4.05
CA GLU A 178 25.09 9.70 -3.32
C GLU A 178 24.47 8.56 -2.50
N MET A 179 24.82 7.34 -2.81
CA MET A 179 24.70 6.31 -1.80
C MET A 179 25.67 6.67 -0.70
N ALA A 180 25.14 7.34 0.30
CA ALA A 180 25.88 7.78 1.43
C ALA A 180 26.73 6.63 1.98
N ALA A 181 28.04 6.83 1.95
CA ALA A 181 28.83 6.48 3.10
C ALA A 181 28.05 6.88 4.34
N PRO A 182 28.12 6.19 5.48
CA PRO A 182 27.55 6.74 6.69
C PRO A 182 28.10 8.17 6.77
N ARG A 183 27.20 9.15 6.51
CA ARG A 183 27.55 10.57 6.56
C ARG A 183 28.29 10.79 7.86
N LYS A 184 29.37 11.51 7.82
CA LYS A 184 29.92 12.06 9.04
C LYS A 184 28.75 12.76 9.69
N LYS A 185 28.58 12.60 10.97
CA LYS A 185 27.42 13.01 11.77
C LYS A 185 26.92 14.46 11.52
N ASN A 186 27.69 15.26 10.79
CA ASN A 186 27.47 16.69 10.53
C ASN A 186 27.44 17.05 9.05
N ASP A 187 27.41 16.09 8.12
CA ASP A 187 27.31 16.43 6.70
C ASP A 187 25.87 16.84 6.38
N PRO A 188 25.65 17.94 5.61
CA PRO A 188 24.31 18.34 5.19
C PRO A 188 23.67 17.26 4.31
N PRO A 189 22.32 17.13 4.29
CA PRO A 189 21.64 16.21 3.37
C PRO A 189 21.93 16.63 1.93
N LEU A 190 21.80 15.66 1.02
CA LEU A 190 21.89 15.96 -0.41
C LEU A 190 20.62 16.70 -0.84
N LYS A 191 20.81 17.72 -1.65
CA LYS A 191 19.69 18.41 -2.30
C LYS A 191 18.95 17.44 -3.21
N THR A 192 17.62 17.49 -3.18
CA THR A 192 16.73 16.65 -3.96
C THR A 192 16.06 17.37 -5.12
N ASN A 193 16.47 18.60 -5.38
CA ASN A 193 15.81 19.49 -6.34
C ASN A 193 16.26 19.32 -7.81
N GLU A 194 17.23 18.49 -8.11
CA GLU A 194 17.50 18.11 -9.50
C GLU A 194 16.49 17.01 -9.90
N PHE A 195 15.70 17.24 -10.92
CA PHE A 195 14.75 16.27 -11.45
C PHE A 195 15.10 15.92 -12.88
N ILE A 196 15.17 14.64 -13.16
CA ILE A 196 15.41 14.11 -14.49
C ILE A 196 14.33 13.09 -14.80
N GLY A 197 13.70 13.24 -15.97
CA GLY A 197 12.66 12.36 -16.45
C GLY A 197 12.87 11.96 -17.90
N ALA A 198 12.43 10.74 -18.25
CA ALA A 198 12.32 10.29 -19.63
C ALA A 198 11.01 9.50 -19.77
N THR A 199 10.22 9.83 -20.78
CA THR A 199 8.97 9.15 -21.08
C THR A 199 9.04 8.40 -22.40
N TYR A 200 8.30 7.32 -22.50
CA TYR A 200 8.29 6.38 -23.61
C TYR A 200 6.84 6.01 -23.94
N ASN A 201 6.56 5.80 -25.23
CA ASN A 201 5.28 5.22 -25.66
C ASN A 201 5.24 3.69 -25.47
N SER A 202 4.13 3.06 -25.86
CA SER A 202 3.93 1.61 -25.79
C SER A 202 4.96 0.79 -26.60
N ASP A 203 5.50 1.35 -27.67
CA ASP A 203 6.59 0.75 -28.47
C ASP A 203 7.98 0.92 -27.81
N LEU A 204 8.08 1.52 -26.63
CA LEU A 204 9.32 1.88 -25.94
C LEU A 204 10.18 2.89 -26.72
N LYS A 205 9.56 3.70 -27.57
CA LYS A 205 10.22 4.83 -28.21
C LYS A 205 10.20 6.03 -27.27
N LEU A 206 11.35 6.70 -27.16
CA LEU A 206 11.48 7.90 -26.35
C LEU A 206 10.52 8.99 -26.86
N LEU A 207 9.65 9.49 -26.00
CA LEU A 207 8.77 10.63 -26.25
C LEU A 207 9.46 11.93 -25.84
N SER A 208 9.92 12.00 -24.60
CA SER A 208 10.61 13.17 -24.07
C SER A 208 11.74 12.80 -23.11
N LYS A 209 12.66 13.73 -22.92
CA LYS A 209 13.68 13.70 -21.88
C LYS A 209 13.88 15.10 -21.34
N ILE A 210 13.67 15.27 -20.06
CA ILE A 210 13.81 16.56 -19.37
C ILE A 210 14.84 16.48 -18.25
N GLU A 211 15.44 17.62 -17.97
CA GLU A 211 16.28 17.85 -16.80
C GLU A 211 15.94 19.24 -16.26
N VAL A 212 15.28 19.31 -15.12
CA VAL A 212 14.76 20.55 -14.55
C VAL A 212 15.11 20.65 -13.08
N LYS A 213 15.00 21.84 -12.53
CA LYS A 213 15.27 22.11 -11.13
C LYS A 213 13.95 22.37 -10.39
N LEU A 214 13.62 21.48 -9.46
CA LEU A 214 12.44 21.62 -8.60
C LEU A 214 12.58 22.85 -7.67
N PRO A 215 11.46 23.44 -7.25
CA PRO A 215 11.46 24.69 -6.45
C PRO A 215 12.09 24.50 -5.06
N TYR A 216 11.97 23.32 -4.46
CA TYR A 216 12.45 23.04 -3.10
C TYR A 216 13.80 22.31 -3.11
N GLU A 217 14.79 22.82 -2.37
CA GLU A 217 16.12 22.18 -2.26
C GLU A 217 16.04 20.79 -1.62
N TYR A 218 15.10 20.62 -0.68
CA TYR A 218 14.87 19.39 0.05
C TYR A 218 13.38 19.05 0.02
N PHE A 219 13.03 18.03 -0.74
CA PHE A 219 11.66 17.55 -0.88
C PHE A 219 11.59 16.04 -0.75
N THR A 220 10.66 15.54 0.06
CA THR A 220 10.40 14.11 0.22
C THR A 220 9.10 13.74 -0.47
N THR A 221 9.18 13.06 -1.60
CA THR A 221 8.01 12.53 -2.31
C THR A 221 7.46 11.31 -1.57
N THR A 222 6.20 11.38 -1.16
CA THR A 222 5.45 10.28 -0.52
C THR A 222 4.73 9.42 -1.55
N LYS A 223 4.04 10.05 -2.51
CA LYS A 223 3.37 9.38 -3.64
C LYS A 223 3.67 10.14 -4.94
N SER A 224 3.66 9.44 -6.06
CA SER A 224 3.78 10.07 -7.37
C SER A 224 3.02 9.28 -8.42
N ILE A 225 2.43 9.97 -9.39
CA ILE A 225 1.64 9.41 -10.49
C ILE A 225 2.13 10.05 -11.79
N LEU A 226 2.08 9.30 -12.89
CA LEU A 226 2.23 9.79 -14.25
C LEU A 226 0.85 9.72 -14.92
N SER A 227 0.34 10.85 -15.40
CA SER A 227 -0.93 10.90 -16.12
C SER A 227 -0.79 10.42 -17.56
N ASN A 228 -1.93 10.24 -18.22
CA ASN A 228 -2.00 9.89 -19.64
C ASN A 228 -1.46 11.00 -20.53
N ASP A 229 -1.57 12.25 -20.11
CA ASP A 229 -1.06 13.43 -20.84
C ASP A 229 0.44 13.68 -20.63
N GLY A 230 1.13 12.77 -19.94
CA GLY A 230 2.56 12.89 -19.68
C GLY A 230 2.93 13.87 -18.56
N ILE A 231 1.98 14.23 -17.70
CA ILE A 231 2.23 15.07 -16.52
C ILE A 231 2.64 14.18 -15.35
N TYR A 232 3.72 14.56 -14.68
CA TYR A 232 4.22 13.82 -13.51
C TYR A 232 3.94 14.56 -12.22
N TYR A 233 3.10 13.99 -11.39
CA TYR A 233 2.69 14.54 -10.10
C TYR A 233 3.51 13.93 -8.96
N MET A 234 3.95 14.78 -8.03
CA MET A 234 4.69 14.37 -6.83
C MET A 234 4.07 15.00 -5.58
N LEU A 235 3.33 14.23 -4.81
CA LEU A 235 2.87 14.63 -3.48
C LEU A 235 3.98 14.43 -2.46
N GLY A 236 4.20 15.41 -1.60
CA GLY A 236 5.21 15.31 -0.57
C GLY A 236 5.28 16.52 0.34
N TYR A 237 6.38 16.63 1.04
CA TYR A 237 6.64 17.76 1.94
C TYR A 237 8.07 18.26 1.74
N GLU A 238 8.24 19.57 1.82
CA GLU A 238 9.55 20.17 1.95
C GLU A 238 10.08 19.95 3.38
N TYR A 239 11.36 20.06 3.56
CA TYR A 239 11.96 20.06 4.88
C TYR A 239 13.14 21.01 4.95
N GLU A 240 13.26 21.68 6.08
CA GLU A 240 14.39 22.49 6.38
C GLU A 240 15.46 21.72 7.15
N TYR A 241 16.69 22.03 6.85
CA TYR A 241 17.84 21.46 7.51
C TYR A 241 18.48 22.47 8.43
N GLY A 242 18.41 22.22 9.74
CA GLY A 242 18.96 23.06 10.78
C GLY A 242 20.11 22.39 11.53
N GLU A 243 21.04 23.18 12.03
CA GLU A 243 22.07 22.75 12.97
C GLU A 243 21.78 23.30 14.36
N GLU A 244 21.46 22.45 15.32
CA GLU A 244 21.37 22.81 16.74
C GLU A 244 22.76 22.64 17.40
N LYS A 245 23.44 23.76 17.72
CA LYS A 245 24.73 23.75 18.43
C LYS A 245 24.48 23.60 19.93
N LYS A 246 24.77 22.41 20.48
CA LYS A 246 24.89 22.21 21.94
C LYS A 246 26.36 22.26 22.35
N LEU A 247 26.64 22.72 23.59
CA LEU A 247 27.97 23.04 24.13
C LEU A 247 29.09 22.00 23.83
N LEU A 248 28.75 20.77 23.53
CA LEU A 248 29.65 19.66 23.21
C LEU A 248 29.30 18.86 21.95
N ARG A 249 28.20 19.18 21.25
CA ARG A 249 27.74 18.43 20.03
C ARG A 249 26.85 19.31 19.17
N THR A 250 27.15 19.34 17.88
CA THR A 250 26.21 19.83 16.87
C THR A 250 25.22 18.71 16.57
N ARG A 251 23.92 18.95 16.68
CA ARG A 251 22.86 18.03 16.28
C ARG A 251 22.17 18.60 15.06
N THR A 252 22.10 17.80 14.03
CA THR A 252 21.28 18.07 12.87
C THR A 252 19.81 17.92 13.24
N THR A 253 19.01 18.92 12.97
CA THR A 253 17.55 18.87 13.10
C THR A 253 16.94 18.95 11.71
N ILE A 254 15.96 18.09 11.44
CA ILE A 254 15.12 18.15 10.26
C ILE A 254 13.77 18.64 10.77
N GLN A 255 13.30 19.77 10.25
CA GLN A 255 11.94 20.24 10.45
C GLN A 255 11.17 19.95 9.17
N SER A 256 10.02 19.28 9.27
CA SER A 256 9.08 19.17 8.14
C SER A 256 8.52 20.56 7.88
N GLY A 257 8.60 20.98 6.66
CA GLY A 257 7.97 22.18 6.15
C GLY A 257 6.56 21.92 5.63
N GLU A 258 6.14 22.76 4.71
CA GLU A 258 4.82 22.71 4.08
C GLU A 258 4.67 21.51 3.15
N MET A 259 3.43 21.14 2.88
CA MET A 259 3.07 20.02 2.03
C MET A 259 2.66 20.54 0.65
N HIS A 260 3.13 19.85 -0.40
CA HIS A 260 2.91 20.31 -1.76
C HIS A 260 2.63 19.14 -2.71
N VAL A 261 1.93 19.44 -3.80
CA VAL A 261 1.98 18.66 -5.04
C VAL A 261 2.85 19.43 -6.03
N ILE A 262 3.97 18.85 -6.41
CA ILE A 262 4.80 19.37 -7.52
C ILE A 262 4.34 18.65 -8.78
N ILE A 263 4.03 19.41 -9.81
CA ILE A 263 3.49 18.98 -11.10
C ILE A 263 4.53 19.32 -12.16
N VAL A 264 4.95 18.34 -12.93
CA VAL A 264 5.98 18.50 -13.95
C VAL A 264 5.42 18.02 -15.28
N ASP A 265 5.28 18.94 -16.24
CA ASP A 265 5.05 18.55 -17.62
C ASP A 265 6.33 17.91 -18.17
N THR A 266 6.23 16.65 -18.57
CA THR A 266 7.40 15.90 -19.02
C THR A 266 7.81 16.19 -20.45
N GLU A 267 7.01 16.93 -21.23
CA GLU A 267 7.34 17.37 -22.59
C GLU A 267 8.03 18.72 -22.57
N SER A 268 7.43 19.73 -21.94
CA SER A 268 7.95 21.09 -21.88
C SER A 268 9.01 21.30 -20.80
N GLY A 269 8.92 20.55 -19.69
CA GLY A 269 9.70 20.77 -18.48
C GLY A 269 9.14 21.89 -17.59
N GLU A 270 7.95 22.39 -17.86
CA GLU A 270 7.27 23.35 -17.00
C GLU A 270 6.92 22.72 -15.65
N ILE A 271 7.00 23.53 -14.60
CA ILE A 271 6.75 23.08 -13.23
C ILE A 271 5.72 23.99 -12.59
N GLU A 272 4.68 23.36 -12.05
CA GLU A 272 3.72 24.01 -11.18
C GLU A 272 3.77 23.40 -9.77
N THR A 273 3.29 24.16 -8.79
CA THR A 273 3.27 23.72 -7.40
C THR A 273 1.97 24.15 -6.75
N VAL A 274 1.34 23.21 -6.10
CA VAL A 274 0.10 23.42 -5.36
C VAL A 274 0.37 23.16 -3.88
N ASP A 275 0.02 24.13 -3.03
CA ASP A 275 0.16 24.01 -1.58
C ASP A 275 -1.00 23.19 -1.01
N ILE A 276 -0.67 22.29 -0.08
CA ILE A 276 -1.66 21.45 0.58
C ILE A 276 -1.76 21.87 2.04
N ASN A 277 -2.86 22.52 2.37
CA ASN A 277 -3.12 23.03 3.71
C ASN A 277 -4.58 22.81 4.12
N THR A 278 -4.78 22.49 5.37
CA THR A 278 -6.09 22.47 6.02
C THR A 278 -6.08 23.50 7.14
N ASP A 279 -6.92 24.53 7.03
CA ASP A 279 -6.94 25.65 7.98
C ASP A 279 -7.38 25.24 9.40
N GLU A 280 -8.05 24.10 9.54
CA GLU A 280 -8.73 23.71 10.77
C GLU A 280 -8.00 22.65 11.61
N MET A 281 -7.26 21.74 10.99
CA MET A 281 -6.63 20.58 11.65
C MET A 281 -5.28 20.25 11.03
N GLU A 282 -4.32 19.80 11.86
CA GLU A 282 -3.02 19.34 11.35
C GLU A 282 -3.13 18.05 10.54
N ILE A 283 -2.41 17.95 9.43
CA ILE A 283 -2.35 16.75 8.59
C ILE A 283 -1.42 15.72 9.25
N GLU A 284 -1.96 14.55 9.62
CA GLU A 284 -1.17 13.41 10.12
C GLU A 284 -0.57 12.60 8.96
N MET A 285 -1.35 12.37 7.91
CA MET A 285 -0.92 11.72 6.66
C MET A 285 -1.86 12.03 5.51
N MET A 286 -1.35 11.89 4.29
CA MET A 286 -2.10 12.16 3.07
C MET A 286 -1.70 11.23 1.92
N THR A 287 -2.59 11.13 0.96
CA THR A 287 -2.40 10.50 -0.35
C THR A 287 -3.11 11.35 -1.41
N PHE A 288 -2.94 11.03 -2.67
CA PHE A 288 -3.70 11.67 -3.73
C PHE A 288 -4.02 10.69 -4.86
N GLU A 289 -5.01 11.03 -5.68
CA GLU A 289 -5.37 10.31 -6.89
C GLU A 289 -5.73 11.30 -7.99
N LEU A 290 -5.47 10.93 -9.25
CA LEU A 290 -5.96 11.67 -10.41
C LEU A 290 -7.43 11.32 -10.61
N LEU A 291 -8.23 12.30 -11.00
CA LEU A 291 -9.65 12.14 -11.25
C LEU A 291 -9.92 12.00 -12.76
N LYS A 292 -11.00 11.32 -13.10
CA LYS A 292 -11.41 11.07 -14.51
C LYS A 292 -11.67 12.34 -15.29
N ASP A 293 -12.01 13.43 -14.63
CA ASP A 293 -12.23 14.76 -15.23
C ASP A 293 -10.93 15.53 -15.53
N GLY A 294 -9.78 14.94 -15.22
CA GLY A 294 -8.45 15.54 -15.42
C GLY A 294 -7.93 16.33 -14.23
N GLY A 295 -8.72 16.51 -13.19
CA GLY A 295 -8.29 17.08 -11.91
C GLY A 295 -7.57 16.05 -11.03
N PHE A 296 -7.34 16.43 -9.78
CA PHE A 296 -6.84 15.48 -8.77
C PHE A 296 -7.42 15.80 -7.39
N GLN A 297 -7.45 14.79 -6.53
CA GLN A 297 -7.85 14.96 -5.14
C GLN A 297 -6.74 14.52 -4.20
N VAL A 298 -6.42 15.37 -3.22
CA VAL A 298 -5.59 15.02 -2.07
C VAL A 298 -6.51 14.72 -0.90
N ALA A 299 -6.39 13.54 -0.32
CA ALA A 299 -7.18 13.16 0.85
C ALA A 299 -6.29 12.58 1.95
N GLY A 300 -6.74 12.70 3.19
CA GLY A 300 -5.92 12.22 4.28
C GLY A 300 -6.60 12.17 5.64
N LEU A 301 -5.78 11.90 6.63
CA LEU A 301 -6.14 11.82 8.03
C LEU A 301 -5.56 13.01 8.79
N THR A 302 -6.33 13.57 9.69
CA THR A 302 -5.98 14.77 10.47
C THR A 302 -5.88 14.47 11.95
N THR A 303 -5.17 15.35 12.68
CA THR A 303 -5.03 15.29 14.14
C THR A 303 -5.29 16.66 14.79
N GLU A 304 -5.84 16.64 15.99
CA GLU A 304 -5.93 17.81 16.88
C GLU A 304 -4.86 17.76 17.97
N GLU A 305 -4.16 16.64 18.11
CA GLU A 305 -3.12 16.43 19.12
C GLU A 305 -1.82 16.02 18.43
N THR A 306 -0.73 16.05 19.16
CA THR A 306 0.61 15.71 18.66
C THR A 306 0.77 14.28 18.14
N ARG A 307 -0.23 13.41 18.28
CA ARG A 307 -0.23 12.02 17.77
C ARG A 307 -1.63 11.43 17.72
N GLY A 308 -1.88 10.73 16.62
CA GLY A 308 -3.10 9.96 16.41
C GLY A 308 -4.13 10.70 15.57
N VAL A 309 -5.04 9.97 15.00
CA VAL A 309 -6.01 10.45 14.04
C VAL A 309 -7.32 10.80 14.74
N SER A 310 -7.85 11.99 14.51
CA SER A 310 -9.12 12.49 15.03
C SER A 310 -10.08 12.95 13.93
N GLY A 311 -9.64 12.99 12.67
CA GLY A 311 -10.45 13.42 11.55
C GLY A 311 -9.90 13.00 10.20
N THR A 312 -10.50 13.56 9.16
CA THR A 312 -10.14 13.35 7.76
C THR A 312 -10.29 14.65 6.98
N PHE A 313 -9.67 14.73 5.82
CA PHE A 313 -9.82 15.84 4.90
C PHE A 313 -9.77 15.38 3.44
N ALA A 314 -10.33 16.19 2.54
CA ALA A 314 -10.11 16.11 1.12
C ALA A 314 -10.02 17.51 0.52
N ILE A 315 -9.04 17.71 -0.35
CA ILE A 315 -8.87 18.93 -1.14
C ILE A 315 -8.90 18.49 -2.60
N THR A 316 -9.81 19.09 -3.38
CA THR A 316 -10.02 18.74 -4.79
C THR A 316 -9.58 19.90 -5.66
N PHE A 317 -8.83 19.59 -6.70
CA PHE A 317 -8.31 20.52 -7.70
C PHE A 317 -8.86 20.14 -9.07
N ASP A 318 -9.19 21.15 -9.88
CA ASP A 318 -9.58 20.93 -11.26
C ASP A 318 -8.39 20.64 -12.19
N ALA A 319 -8.65 20.44 -13.48
CA ALA A 319 -7.61 20.19 -14.49
C ALA A 319 -6.66 21.38 -14.71
N GLY A 320 -7.02 22.58 -14.25
CA GLY A 320 -6.17 23.79 -14.26
C GLY A 320 -5.40 23.98 -12.95
N PHE A 321 -5.47 23.02 -12.03
CA PHE A 321 -4.82 23.01 -10.72
C PHE A 321 -5.36 24.04 -9.73
N GLU A 322 -6.54 24.60 -9.99
CA GLU A 322 -7.23 25.50 -9.08
C GLU A 322 -7.99 24.68 -8.01
N GLU A 323 -7.87 25.09 -6.74
CA GLU A 323 -8.62 24.47 -5.65
C GLU A 323 -10.11 24.74 -5.81
N ILE A 324 -10.91 23.69 -5.96
CA ILE A 324 -12.37 23.78 -6.10
C ILE A 324 -13.10 23.40 -4.82
N ASN A 325 -12.48 22.65 -3.93
CA ASN A 325 -13.04 22.29 -2.64
C ASN A 325 -11.97 21.93 -1.62
N ASN A 326 -12.22 22.30 -0.36
CA ASN A 326 -11.39 21.93 0.79
C ASN A 326 -12.33 21.55 1.95
N SER A 327 -12.41 20.28 2.25
CA SER A 327 -13.33 19.70 3.22
C SER A 327 -12.56 19.04 4.35
N VAL A 328 -12.82 19.47 5.57
CA VAL A 328 -12.27 18.88 6.79
C VAL A 328 -13.38 18.34 7.65
N HIS A 329 -13.27 17.11 8.14
CA HIS A 329 -14.29 16.47 8.97
C HIS A 329 -13.65 15.83 10.20
N ARG A 330 -14.10 16.26 11.40
CA ARG A 330 -13.71 15.65 12.66
C ARG A 330 -14.55 14.39 12.93
N PHE A 331 -13.92 13.30 13.31
CA PHE A 331 -14.63 12.09 13.71
C PHE A 331 -15.26 12.24 15.10
N GLU A 332 -16.49 11.75 15.26
CA GLU A 332 -17.17 11.72 16.55
C GLU A 332 -16.42 10.81 17.54
N ASP A 333 -16.38 11.24 18.79
CA ASP A 333 -15.72 10.51 19.86
C ASP A 333 -16.20 9.06 19.99
N ASP A 334 -17.48 8.82 19.80
CA ASP A 334 -18.08 7.49 19.85
C ASP A 334 -17.57 6.60 18.71
N PHE A 335 -17.43 7.13 17.50
CA PHE A 335 -16.85 6.40 16.36
C PHE A 335 -15.43 5.96 16.66
N ILE A 336 -14.58 6.85 17.14
CA ILE A 336 -13.19 6.54 17.51
C ILE A 336 -13.15 5.50 18.64
N GLN A 337 -14.01 5.66 19.65
CA GLN A 337 -14.05 4.76 20.81
C GLN A 337 -14.61 3.37 20.53
N THR A 338 -15.22 3.12 19.36
CA THR A 338 -15.64 1.76 18.97
C THR A 338 -14.50 0.76 18.95
N THR A 339 -13.28 1.21 18.65
CA THR A 339 -12.07 0.36 18.63
C THR A 339 -11.40 0.22 20.00
N TRP A 340 -11.83 0.99 21.00
CA TRP A 340 -11.15 1.06 22.28
C TRP A 340 -11.65 0.01 23.27
N SER A 341 -10.73 -0.51 24.08
CA SER A 341 -11.10 -1.31 25.23
C SER A 341 -11.70 -0.45 26.36
N ASP A 342 -12.54 -1.05 27.21
CA ASP A 342 -13.09 -0.36 28.41
C ASP A 342 -12.01 0.20 29.30
N LYS A 343 -10.85 -0.46 29.37
CA LYS A 343 -9.68 0.02 30.11
C LYS A 343 -9.15 1.32 29.53
N SER A 344 -9.11 1.44 28.19
CA SER A 344 -8.65 2.65 27.50
C SER A 344 -9.64 3.80 27.70
N LYS A 345 -10.95 3.55 27.59
CA LYS A 345 -12.02 4.51 27.85
C LYS A 345 -11.92 5.07 29.28
N LYS A 346 -11.83 4.19 30.28
CA LYS A 346 -11.66 4.58 31.69
C LYS A 346 -10.36 5.36 31.95
N LYS A 347 -9.29 5.10 31.19
CA LYS A 347 -8.03 5.86 31.30
C LYS A 347 -8.18 7.28 30.79
N LEU A 348 -8.88 7.47 29.67
CA LEU A 348 -9.18 8.79 29.12
C LEU A 348 -10.05 9.61 30.09
N GLU A 349 -11.13 9.02 30.60
CA GLU A 349 -11.98 9.68 31.61
C GLU A 349 -11.19 10.17 32.82
N LYS A 350 -10.29 9.30 33.36
CA LYS A 350 -9.42 9.69 34.48
C LYS A 350 -8.47 10.84 34.12
N LYS A 351 -7.93 10.83 32.88
CA LYS A 351 -7.08 11.91 32.37
C LYS A 351 -7.87 13.21 32.29
N ASN A 352 -9.07 13.18 31.73
CA ASN A 352 -9.92 14.35 31.57
C ASN A 352 -10.38 14.94 32.92
N LYS A 353 -10.78 14.11 33.90
CA LYS A 353 -11.05 14.56 35.27
C LYS A 353 -9.84 15.23 35.94
N LYS A 354 -8.61 14.78 35.62
CA LYS A 354 -7.39 15.41 36.13
C LYS A 354 -7.08 16.73 35.42
N ASN A 355 -7.34 16.82 34.11
CA ASN A 355 -7.17 18.02 33.31
C ASN A 355 -8.16 19.11 33.78
N GLU A 356 -9.40 18.78 33.96
CA GLU A 356 -10.46 19.67 34.46
C GLU A 356 -10.08 20.30 35.82
N LYS A 357 -9.58 19.47 36.76
CA LYS A 357 -9.07 19.96 38.08
C LYS A 357 -7.86 20.91 37.96
N LYS A 358 -7.17 20.91 36.81
CA LYS A 358 -6.00 21.75 36.54
C LYS A 358 -6.31 22.92 35.62
N GLY A 359 -7.58 23.13 35.25
CA GLY A 359 -8.00 24.16 34.30
C GLY A 359 -7.46 23.90 32.87
N LYS A 360 -7.16 22.65 32.53
CA LYS A 360 -6.70 22.26 31.20
C LYS A 360 -7.84 21.71 30.39
N GLU A 361 -7.77 21.86 29.08
CA GLU A 361 -8.73 21.29 28.13
C GLU A 361 -8.82 19.77 28.25
N LYS A 362 -9.99 19.23 27.87
CA LYS A 362 -10.21 17.79 27.77
C LYS A 362 -9.48 17.27 26.55
N THR A 363 -8.82 16.13 26.70
CA THR A 363 -8.23 15.38 25.59
C THR A 363 -9.32 14.55 24.94
N GLY A 364 -9.46 14.61 23.62
CA GLY A 364 -10.33 13.73 22.84
C GLY A 364 -9.76 12.32 22.68
N PRO A 365 -10.58 11.35 22.24
CA PRO A 365 -10.08 10.06 21.79
C PRO A 365 -9.42 10.22 20.41
N VAL A 366 -8.47 9.35 20.10
CA VAL A 366 -7.80 9.30 18.79
C VAL A 366 -7.60 7.87 18.35
N PHE A 367 -7.54 7.66 17.05
CA PHE A 367 -7.07 6.42 16.47
C PHE A 367 -5.53 6.42 16.42
N TYR A 368 -4.90 5.26 16.61
CA TYR A 368 -3.46 5.11 16.55
C TYR A 368 -3.02 4.14 15.47
N ASN A 369 -1.88 4.46 14.82
CA ASN A 369 -1.18 3.60 13.88
C ASN A 369 -2.05 3.21 12.66
N TYR A 370 -2.84 4.13 12.14
CA TYR A 370 -3.50 3.97 10.86
C TYR A 370 -2.59 4.45 9.74
N TYR A 371 -2.64 3.77 8.61
CA TYR A 371 -1.90 4.10 7.40
C TYR A 371 -2.86 4.02 6.22
N ILE A 372 -2.82 5.02 5.34
CA ILE A 372 -3.66 5.07 4.15
C ILE A 372 -3.06 4.10 3.12
N ASP A 373 -3.87 3.14 2.68
CA ASP A 373 -3.49 2.16 1.67
C ASP A 373 -4.01 2.54 0.29
N HIS A 374 -5.25 3.06 0.21
CA HIS A 374 -5.95 3.36 -1.04
C HIS A 374 -6.70 4.69 -0.96
N LEU A 375 -6.76 5.38 -2.09
CA LEU A 375 -7.76 6.38 -2.44
C LEU A 375 -8.26 5.97 -3.82
N ILE A 376 -9.54 5.70 -3.96
CA ILE A 376 -10.16 5.05 -5.11
C ILE A 376 -11.28 5.95 -5.61
N GLU A 377 -11.19 6.41 -6.86
CA GLU A 377 -12.30 7.05 -7.56
C GLU A 377 -13.25 5.97 -8.10
N LYS A 378 -14.55 6.14 -7.84
CA LYS A 378 -15.61 5.24 -8.31
C LYS A 378 -16.22 5.75 -9.61
N GLU A 379 -17.13 4.95 -10.21
CA GLU A 379 -17.79 5.30 -11.47
C GLU A 379 -18.64 6.56 -11.36
N ASP A 380 -19.24 6.81 -10.20
CA ASP A 380 -20.07 7.99 -9.90
C ASP A 380 -19.26 9.28 -9.61
N GLY A 381 -17.93 9.22 -9.70
CA GLY A 381 -17.02 10.32 -9.40
C GLY A 381 -16.78 10.55 -7.90
N THR A 382 -17.38 9.75 -7.02
CA THR A 382 -17.05 9.80 -5.59
C THR A 382 -15.72 9.10 -5.32
N THR A 383 -15.04 9.47 -4.24
CA THR A 383 -13.77 8.84 -3.87
C THR A 383 -13.85 8.19 -2.51
N THR A 384 -13.25 7.02 -2.37
CA THR A 384 -13.18 6.35 -1.07
C THR A 384 -11.73 6.13 -0.66
N MET A 385 -11.38 6.64 0.51
CA MET A 385 -10.10 6.42 1.17
C MET A 385 -10.19 5.23 2.14
N LEU A 386 -9.22 4.31 2.05
CA LEU A 386 -9.07 3.19 2.97
C LEU A 386 -7.78 3.33 3.77
N ALA A 387 -7.88 3.18 5.10
CA ALA A 387 -6.74 3.21 5.99
C ALA A 387 -6.77 2.03 6.97
N GLU A 388 -5.70 1.23 7.01
CA GLU A 388 -5.56 0.06 7.88
C GLU A 388 -4.79 0.39 9.16
N GLN A 389 -5.25 -0.12 10.30
CA GLN A 389 -4.47 -0.06 11.52
C GLN A 389 -3.36 -1.13 11.49
N TYR A 390 -2.12 -0.67 11.45
CA TYR A 390 -0.94 -1.52 11.41
C TYR A 390 0.12 -1.11 12.42
N TYR A 391 0.66 -2.07 13.19
CA TYR A 391 1.83 -1.85 14.02
C TYR A 391 2.59 -3.13 14.32
N VAL A 392 3.89 -2.99 14.61
CA VAL A 392 4.76 -4.09 15.02
C VAL A 392 5.19 -3.91 16.46
N ARG A 393 4.92 -4.93 17.28
CA ARG A 393 5.45 -5.00 18.66
C ARG A 393 6.66 -5.92 18.69
N VAL A 394 7.79 -5.37 19.09
CA VAL A 394 9.04 -6.13 19.26
C VAL A 394 9.23 -6.48 20.73
N VAL A 395 9.43 -7.76 21.02
CA VAL A 395 9.70 -8.25 22.38
C VAL A 395 11.04 -8.96 22.38
N THR A 396 12.01 -8.40 23.08
CA THR A 396 13.33 -9.00 23.29
C THR A 396 13.37 -9.60 24.70
N ARG A 397 13.75 -10.89 24.78
CA ARG A 397 13.93 -11.62 26.04
C ARG A 397 15.35 -12.15 26.11
N THR A 398 16.03 -11.86 27.22
CA THR A 398 17.33 -12.42 27.54
C THR A 398 17.14 -13.50 28.59
N TYR A 399 17.71 -14.67 28.38
CA TYR A 399 17.66 -15.79 29.32
C TYR A 399 19.00 -16.51 29.34
N THR A 400 19.28 -17.19 30.44
CA THR A 400 20.46 -18.06 30.56
C THR A 400 20.04 -19.49 30.26
N ASP A 401 20.72 -20.16 29.32
CA ASP A 401 20.46 -21.56 28.99
C ASP A 401 21.01 -22.51 30.08
N SER A 402 20.73 -23.79 29.95
CA SER A 402 21.17 -24.83 30.94
C SER A 402 22.69 -24.99 31.01
N GLN A 403 23.43 -24.41 30.09
CA GLN A 403 24.90 -24.43 30.05
C GLN A 403 25.52 -23.14 30.61
N GLY A 404 24.70 -22.23 31.15
CA GLY A 404 25.17 -20.95 31.69
C GLY A 404 25.40 -19.84 30.67
N ASN A 405 25.08 -20.04 29.37
CA ASN A 405 25.26 -19.04 28.34
C ASN A 405 24.06 -18.08 28.31
N THR A 406 24.33 -16.79 28.24
CA THR A 406 23.30 -15.78 28.03
C THR A 406 22.86 -15.76 26.58
N ARG A 407 21.59 -15.96 26.32
CA ARG A 407 20.96 -15.90 24.99
C ARG A 407 19.89 -14.83 24.94
N THR A 408 19.80 -14.17 23.81
CA THR A 408 18.77 -13.16 23.54
C THR A 408 17.91 -13.63 22.37
N THR A 409 16.58 -13.61 22.56
CA THR A 409 15.60 -13.93 21.53
C THR A 409 14.72 -12.71 21.30
N THR A 410 14.60 -12.28 20.04
CA THR A 410 13.68 -11.22 19.63
C THR A 410 12.50 -11.82 18.90
N THR A 411 11.30 -11.43 19.31
CA THR A 411 10.03 -11.86 18.71
C THR A 411 9.30 -10.66 18.18
N TYR A 412 8.87 -10.73 16.92
CA TYR A 412 8.11 -9.70 16.24
C TYR A 412 6.65 -10.12 16.17
N TYR A 413 5.76 -9.26 16.68
CA TYR A 413 4.30 -9.42 16.62
C TYR A 413 3.77 -8.39 15.64
N TYR A 414 3.14 -8.85 14.55
CA TYR A 414 2.57 -8.01 13.50
C TYR A 414 1.06 -7.96 13.70
N TYR A 415 0.53 -6.75 13.87
CA TYR A 415 -0.89 -6.49 14.05
C TYR A 415 -1.42 -5.76 12.82
N TYR A 416 -2.45 -6.31 12.19
CA TYR A 416 -3.21 -5.73 11.10
C TYR A 416 -4.68 -5.79 11.51
N ASN A 417 -5.23 -4.65 11.88
CA ASN A 417 -6.53 -4.59 12.52
C ASN A 417 -7.55 -3.85 11.66
N ASP A 418 -8.47 -3.14 12.30
CA ASP A 418 -9.61 -2.48 11.68
C ASP A 418 -9.20 -1.56 10.52
N ILE A 419 -10.08 -1.42 9.52
CA ILE A 419 -9.90 -0.52 8.38
C ILE A 419 -10.95 0.59 8.50
N ILE A 420 -10.51 1.84 8.46
CA ILE A 420 -11.38 3.00 8.30
C ILE A 420 -11.60 3.19 6.79
N ALA A 421 -12.86 3.25 6.37
CA ALA A 421 -13.25 3.71 5.05
C ALA A 421 -13.95 5.06 5.18
N VAL A 422 -13.53 6.03 4.38
CA VAL A 422 -14.11 7.37 4.30
C VAL A 422 -14.45 7.66 2.87
N ASN A 423 -15.68 8.09 2.61
CA ASN A 423 -16.15 8.50 1.30
C ASN A 423 -16.26 10.03 1.20
N PHE A 424 -15.86 10.54 0.07
CA PHE A 424 -16.06 11.93 -0.32
C PHE A 424 -16.95 11.95 -1.56
N ASP A 425 -17.88 12.90 -1.63
CA ASP A 425 -18.73 13.07 -2.80
C ASP A 425 -17.92 13.52 -4.03
N ALA A 426 -18.53 13.59 -5.20
CA ALA A 426 -17.87 13.99 -6.44
C ALA A 426 -17.30 15.43 -6.42
N LYS A 427 -17.60 16.23 -5.41
CA LYS A 427 -17.01 17.56 -5.18
C LYS A 427 -15.92 17.54 -4.13
N GLY A 428 -15.66 16.40 -3.49
CA GLY A 428 -14.70 16.25 -2.42
C GLY A 428 -15.22 16.57 -1.02
N ASN A 429 -16.54 16.77 -0.82
CA ASN A 429 -17.07 16.93 0.52
C ASN A 429 -17.16 15.58 1.22
N PHE A 430 -16.94 15.57 2.55
CA PHE A 430 -17.18 14.39 3.35
C PHE A 430 -18.64 13.92 3.19
N ASP A 431 -18.81 12.63 2.89
CA ASP A 431 -20.13 12.01 2.69
C ASP A 431 -20.42 11.02 3.82
N TRP A 432 -19.68 9.92 3.92
CA TRP A 432 -19.83 8.94 5.00
C TRP A 432 -18.50 8.35 5.44
N LYS A 433 -18.52 7.70 6.59
CA LYS A 433 -17.43 6.88 7.09
C LYS A 433 -17.95 5.59 7.69
N THR A 434 -17.14 4.55 7.59
CA THR A 434 -17.46 3.26 8.20
C THR A 434 -16.20 2.55 8.68
N LEU A 435 -16.35 1.54 9.53
CA LEU A 435 -15.24 0.81 10.13
C LEU A 435 -15.37 -0.68 9.84
N VAL A 436 -14.50 -1.20 8.97
CA VAL A 436 -14.43 -2.65 8.72
C VAL A 436 -13.69 -3.31 9.88
N ARG A 437 -14.44 -4.10 10.64
CA ARG A 437 -13.89 -4.80 11.82
C ARG A 437 -13.05 -5.99 11.40
N LYS A 438 -11.75 -5.88 11.62
CA LYS A 438 -10.76 -6.90 11.31
C LYS A 438 -9.76 -7.01 12.45
N ARG A 439 -9.29 -8.22 12.75
CA ARG A 439 -8.27 -8.43 13.78
C ARG A 439 -7.34 -9.56 13.41
N GLN A 440 -6.15 -9.22 12.99
CA GLN A 440 -5.13 -10.19 12.59
C GLN A 440 -3.87 -10.02 13.43
N LEU A 441 -3.29 -11.14 13.84
CA LEU A 441 -2.02 -11.19 14.55
C LEU A 441 -1.17 -12.33 13.98
N SER A 442 0.03 -12.00 13.58
CA SER A 442 1.03 -12.99 13.18
C SER A 442 2.36 -12.78 13.91
N VAL A 443 3.23 -13.79 13.91
CA VAL A 443 4.46 -13.78 14.70
C VAL A 443 5.63 -14.26 13.86
N ASN A 444 6.67 -13.43 13.75
CA ASN A 444 7.93 -13.72 13.05
C ASN A 444 7.79 -14.11 11.57
N ASP A 445 6.70 -13.74 10.91
CA ASP A 445 6.41 -14.04 9.50
C ASP A 445 6.28 -12.80 8.60
N GLY A 446 6.53 -11.61 9.16
CA GLY A 446 6.41 -10.34 8.42
C GLY A 446 4.98 -9.95 8.09
N GLY A 447 3.96 -10.55 8.73
CA GLY A 447 2.56 -10.34 8.36
C GLY A 447 2.19 -10.97 7.02
N TYR A 448 2.82 -12.09 6.67
CA TYR A 448 2.71 -12.72 5.37
C TYR A 448 1.27 -13.06 4.93
N TYR A 449 0.44 -13.50 5.87
CA TYR A 449 -0.96 -13.85 5.65
C TYR A 449 -1.94 -12.77 6.12
N SER A 450 -1.42 -11.61 6.48
CA SER A 450 -2.18 -10.51 7.06
C SER A 450 -2.38 -9.39 6.05
N SER A 451 -3.17 -8.37 6.45
CA SER A 451 -3.68 -7.29 5.61
C SER A 451 -4.83 -7.76 4.71
N TYR A 452 -5.11 -7.04 3.66
CA TYR A 452 -6.23 -7.23 2.75
C TYR A 452 -5.82 -6.85 1.33
N PHE A 453 -6.67 -7.11 0.37
CA PHE A 453 -6.64 -6.49 -0.95
C PHE A 453 -8.05 -6.02 -1.33
N VAL A 454 -8.14 -5.14 -2.30
CA VAL A 454 -9.37 -4.52 -2.76
C VAL A 454 -9.67 -4.97 -4.18
N VAL A 455 -10.95 -5.17 -4.46
CA VAL A 455 -11.50 -5.30 -5.81
C VAL A 455 -12.68 -4.35 -5.89
N THR A 456 -12.73 -3.54 -6.92
CA THR A 456 -13.83 -2.61 -7.16
C THR A 456 -14.77 -3.15 -8.22
N ASN A 457 -16.05 -2.87 -8.08
CA ASN A 457 -17.04 -2.97 -9.14
C ASN A 457 -17.91 -1.73 -9.09
N ASP A 458 -18.17 -1.14 -10.26
CA ASP A 458 -18.98 0.07 -10.39
C ASP A 458 -18.80 1.04 -9.19
N ASN A 459 -19.72 1.05 -8.24
CA ASN A 459 -19.71 1.94 -7.08
C ASN A 459 -19.45 1.24 -5.73
N GLU A 460 -19.12 -0.05 -5.73
CA GLU A 460 -18.87 -0.81 -4.51
C GLU A 460 -17.38 -1.12 -4.31
N ILE A 461 -16.99 -1.27 -3.05
CA ILE A 461 -15.64 -1.63 -2.67
C ILE A 461 -15.65 -2.98 -1.95
N ASN A 462 -14.97 -3.95 -2.53
CA ASN A 462 -14.86 -5.30 -2.01
C ASN A 462 -13.50 -5.51 -1.32
N ILE A 463 -13.50 -5.64 0.00
CA ILE A 463 -12.31 -5.84 0.84
C ILE A 463 -12.19 -7.32 1.18
N VAL A 464 -11.10 -7.95 0.74
CA VAL A 464 -10.90 -9.40 0.88
C VAL A 464 -9.70 -9.71 1.78
N TYR A 465 -9.89 -10.56 2.79
CA TYR A 465 -8.86 -10.91 3.74
C TYR A 465 -9.11 -12.27 4.43
N ASN A 466 -8.10 -12.77 5.14
CA ASN A 466 -8.26 -13.93 6.01
C ASN A 466 -8.88 -13.53 7.35
N ASP A 467 -9.91 -14.23 7.78
CA ASP A 467 -10.50 -14.04 9.10
C ASP A 467 -10.73 -15.39 9.81
N SER A 468 -11.08 -15.31 11.05
CA SER A 468 -11.53 -16.48 11.82
C SER A 468 -12.98 -16.80 11.45
N GLU A 469 -13.33 -18.06 11.32
CA GLU A 469 -14.71 -18.49 11.12
C GLU A 469 -15.67 -17.91 12.18
N SER A 470 -15.16 -17.65 13.38
CA SER A 470 -15.93 -17.00 14.45
C SER A 470 -16.34 -15.54 14.18
N SER A 471 -15.81 -14.92 13.14
CA SER A 471 -16.15 -13.53 12.76
C SER A 471 -17.45 -13.42 11.97
N ILE A 472 -17.88 -14.53 11.38
CA ILE A 472 -19.10 -14.60 10.57
C ILE A 472 -20.15 -15.56 11.13
N LYS A 473 -19.77 -16.44 12.08
CA LYS A 473 -20.65 -17.48 12.60
C LYS A 473 -21.26 -17.06 13.93
N ASP A 474 -22.55 -17.23 14.06
CA ASP A 474 -23.20 -17.08 15.36
C ASP A 474 -22.60 -18.09 16.35
N THR A 475 -22.18 -17.60 17.50
CA THR A 475 -21.56 -18.40 18.55
C THR A 475 -22.46 -18.60 19.77
N GLU A 476 -23.70 -18.10 19.71
CA GLU A 476 -24.68 -18.29 20.78
C GLU A 476 -24.99 -19.79 20.95
N GLY A 477 -25.08 -20.27 22.16
CA GLY A 477 -25.29 -21.68 22.45
C GLY A 477 -24.10 -22.63 22.25
N MET A 478 -23.00 -22.19 21.65
CA MET A 478 -21.81 -23.04 21.45
C MET A 478 -21.02 -23.26 22.73
N SER A 479 -20.52 -24.49 22.90
CA SER A 479 -19.58 -24.83 23.98
C SER A 479 -18.24 -24.10 23.82
N ALA A 480 -17.48 -23.97 24.92
CA ALA A 480 -16.15 -23.38 24.91
C ALA A 480 -15.16 -24.11 23.96
N LYS A 481 -15.32 -25.40 23.77
CA LYS A 481 -14.51 -26.23 22.86
C LYS A 481 -14.82 -25.91 21.40
N GLU A 482 -16.07 -25.76 21.04
CA GLU A 482 -16.52 -25.37 19.70
C GLU A 482 -16.08 -23.94 19.38
N LYS A 483 -16.32 -22.98 20.28
CA LYS A 483 -15.82 -21.59 20.13
C LYS A 483 -14.30 -21.55 19.92
N LYS A 484 -13.54 -22.40 20.60
CA LYS A 484 -12.09 -22.50 20.42
C LYS A 484 -11.72 -23.12 19.06
N LYS A 485 -12.50 -24.06 18.55
CA LYS A 485 -12.27 -24.68 17.22
C LYS A 485 -12.48 -23.65 16.11
N ILE A 486 -13.62 -22.97 16.07
CA ILE A 486 -13.94 -21.99 15.02
C ILE A 486 -13.03 -20.75 15.06
N ARG A 487 -12.53 -20.32 16.23
CA ARG A 487 -11.51 -19.25 16.33
C ARG A 487 -10.17 -19.62 15.70
N LYS A 488 -9.88 -20.91 15.54
CA LYS A 488 -8.64 -21.40 14.92
C LYS A 488 -8.80 -21.75 13.46
N ASN A 489 -10.04 -21.84 13.00
CA ASN A 489 -10.34 -22.07 11.60
C ASN A 489 -10.30 -20.73 10.87
N TYR A 490 -9.47 -20.65 9.84
CA TYR A 490 -9.32 -19.47 9.00
C TYR A 490 -10.08 -19.67 7.70
N ILE A 491 -10.82 -18.66 7.33
CA ILE A 491 -11.60 -18.58 6.11
C ILE A 491 -11.22 -17.34 5.34
N GLY A 492 -11.45 -17.31 4.03
CA GLY A 492 -11.46 -16.09 3.26
C GLY A 492 -12.82 -15.41 3.41
N VAL A 493 -12.81 -14.12 3.67
CA VAL A 493 -14.01 -13.30 3.76
C VAL A 493 -13.92 -12.12 2.81
N GLN A 494 -15.08 -11.70 2.33
CA GLN A 494 -15.27 -10.45 1.62
C GLN A 494 -16.17 -9.54 2.45
N VAL A 495 -15.79 -8.28 2.55
CA VAL A 495 -16.65 -7.20 3.04
C VAL A 495 -16.91 -6.28 1.86
N THR A 496 -18.17 -6.19 1.46
CA THR A 496 -18.62 -5.24 0.44
C THR A 496 -19.12 -4.00 1.15
N ILE A 497 -18.65 -2.84 0.72
CA ILE A 497 -19.11 -1.52 1.16
C ILE A 497 -19.84 -0.90 -0.02
N ASP A 498 -21.11 -0.60 0.15
CA ASP A 498 -21.96 0.02 -0.87
C ASP A 498 -21.79 1.55 -0.96
N GLU A 499 -22.55 2.17 -1.84
CA GLU A 499 -22.54 3.64 -2.06
C GLU A 499 -22.88 4.45 -0.80
N LYS A 500 -23.59 3.85 0.18
CA LYS A 500 -24.01 4.50 1.43
C LYS A 500 -23.07 4.20 2.61
N GLY A 501 -22.00 3.42 2.38
CA GLY A 501 -21.11 2.97 3.43
C GLY A 501 -21.67 1.81 4.26
N GLU A 502 -22.78 1.19 3.85
CA GLU A 502 -23.31 0.00 4.50
C GLU A 502 -22.47 -1.22 4.15
N GLN A 503 -22.27 -2.09 5.13
CA GLN A 503 -21.38 -3.24 4.98
C GLN A 503 -22.16 -4.54 4.93
N THR A 504 -21.83 -5.39 3.95
CA THR A 504 -22.18 -6.81 3.96
C THR A 504 -20.92 -7.64 4.08
N LYS A 505 -20.97 -8.71 4.87
CA LYS A 505 -19.81 -9.60 5.07
C LYS A 505 -20.19 -11.02 4.72
N GLY A 506 -19.48 -11.61 3.75
CA GLY A 506 -19.70 -12.96 3.28
C GLY A 506 -18.47 -13.85 3.40
N LYS A 507 -18.71 -15.18 3.42
CA LYS A 507 -17.64 -16.18 3.33
C LYS A 507 -17.34 -16.43 1.85
N LEU A 508 -16.10 -16.19 1.42
CA LEU A 508 -15.62 -16.48 0.09
C LEU A 508 -15.16 -17.93 -0.09
N PHE A 509 -14.45 -18.45 0.88
CA PHE A 509 -13.94 -19.82 0.81
C PHE A 509 -13.50 -20.33 2.18
N GLU A 510 -13.48 -21.66 2.26
CA GLU A 510 -12.91 -22.38 3.38
C GLU A 510 -12.06 -23.54 2.84
N PHE A 511 -10.84 -23.66 3.33
CA PHE A 511 -10.01 -24.79 2.99
C PHE A 511 -10.15 -25.87 4.06
N THR A 512 -10.29 -27.13 3.62
CA THR A 512 -10.41 -28.29 4.53
C THR A 512 -9.23 -28.40 5.49
N GLU A 513 -9.44 -29.03 6.65
CA GLU A 513 -8.38 -29.26 7.64
C GLU A 513 -7.15 -29.99 7.05
N GLU A 514 -7.34 -30.82 6.03
CA GLU A 514 -6.27 -31.54 5.34
C GLU A 514 -5.35 -30.62 4.53
N VAL A 515 -5.89 -29.57 3.95
CA VAL A 515 -5.15 -28.65 3.08
C VAL A 515 -4.60 -27.46 3.86
N ARG A 516 -5.33 -26.93 4.83
CA ARG A 516 -4.96 -25.80 5.72
C ARG A 516 -4.23 -24.67 5.01
N MET A 517 -4.90 -24.07 4.05
CA MET A 517 -4.36 -22.94 3.30
C MET A 517 -4.83 -21.61 3.88
N ARG A 518 -4.12 -20.55 3.50
CA ARG A 518 -4.51 -19.17 3.77
C ARG A 518 -4.20 -18.31 2.55
N LEU A 519 -5.03 -17.34 2.33
CA LEU A 519 -4.76 -16.30 1.35
C LEU A 519 -3.47 -15.55 1.71
N VAL A 520 -2.76 -15.10 0.70
CA VAL A 520 -1.62 -14.17 0.84
C VAL A 520 -2.04 -12.83 0.23
N PRO A 521 -2.73 -11.94 0.96
CA PRO A 521 -3.37 -10.75 0.39
C PRO A 521 -2.41 -9.86 -0.40
N LYS A 522 -1.17 -9.76 0.04
CA LYS A 522 -0.12 -8.95 -0.62
C LYS A 522 0.30 -9.45 -2.02
N VAL A 523 -0.16 -10.61 -2.42
CA VAL A 523 0.07 -11.22 -3.75
C VAL A 523 -1.19 -11.20 -4.58
N CYS A 524 -2.34 -11.04 -3.93
CA CYS A 524 -3.64 -10.90 -4.58
C CYS A 524 -3.83 -9.47 -5.10
N GLY A 525 -4.69 -9.30 -6.06
CA GLY A 525 -5.03 -8.00 -6.61
C GLY A 525 -5.89 -8.11 -7.85
N GLU A 526 -6.27 -6.99 -8.41
CA GLU A 526 -7.03 -6.92 -9.66
C GLU A 526 -6.28 -7.59 -10.81
N ALA A 527 -7.01 -8.33 -11.61
CA ALA A 527 -6.51 -9.08 -12.75
C ALA A 527 -7.35 -8.80 -14.02
N GLY A 528 -8.11 -7.73 -14.02
CA GLY A 528 -9.03 -7.33 -15.08
C GLY A 528 -10.24 -6.64 -14.48
N ASP A 529 -11.17 -6.22 -15.34
CA ASP A 529 -12.40 -5.59 -14.89
C ASP A 529 -13.24 -6.59 -14.07
N LYS A 530 -13.58 -6.20 -12.82
CA LYS A 530 -14.35 -7.01 -11.85
C LYS A 530 -13.76 -8.40 -11.52
N VAL A 531 -12.50 -8.66 -11.88
CA VAL A 531 -11.81 -9.92 -11.61
C VAL A 531 -10.53 -9.69 -10.80
N ALA A 532 -10.38 -10.42 -9.71
CA ALA A 532 -9.16 -10.44 -8.96
C ALA A 532 -8.44 -11.77 -9.05
N PHE A 533 -7.12 -11.71 -9.05
CA PHE A 533 -6.25 -12.85 -8.87
C PHE A 533 -6.08 -13.17 -7.39
N LEU A 534 -6.20 -14.44 -7.05
CA LEU A 534 -6.03 -14.97 -5.70
C LEU A 534 -4.82 -15.89 -5.62
N TYR A 535 -4.09 -15.81 -4.53
CA TYR A 535 -3.05 -16.76 -4.19
C TYR A 535 -3.21 -17.25 -2.75
N ALA A 536 -3.33 -18.56 -2.59
CA ALA A 536 -3.41 -19.20 -1.28
C ALA A 536 -2.25 -20.18 -1.07
N LYS A 537 -1.65 -20.13 0.11
CA LYS A 537 -0.49 -20.94 0.48
C LYS A 537 -0.81 -21.88 1.64
N GLY A 538 -0.42 -23.14 1.48
CA GLY A 538 -0.57 -24.19 2.48
C GLY A 538 0.71 -24.97 2.76
N LYS A 539 0.63 -25.92 3.68
CA LYS A 539 1.76 -26.82 4.00
C LYS A 539 2.03 -27.86 2.92
N LYS A 540 0.99 -28.30 2.21
CA LYS A 540 1.07 -29.35 1.19
C LYS A 540 1.28 -28.80 -0.22
N GLY A 541 1.02 -27.53 -0.42
CA GLY A 541 1.13 -26.86 -1.72
C GLY A 541 0.43 -25.52 -1.71
N ASP A 542 0.36 -24.91 -2.87
CA ASP A 542 -0.23 -23.59 -3.11
C ASP A 542 -1.38 -23.72 -4.12
N LYS A 543 -2.27 -22.75 -4.15
CA LYS A 543 -3.34 -22.62 -5.16
C LYS A 543 -3.37 -21.21 -5.72
N LEU A 544 -3.62 -21.13 -7.01
CA LEU A 544 -4.06 -19.92 -7.69
C LEU A 544 -5.58 -19.89 -7.71
N GLY A 545 -6.16 -18.71 -7.73
CA GLY A 545 -7.59 -18.55 -7.84
C GLY A 545 -7.94 -17.27 -8.57
N THR A 546 -9.20 -17.19 -8.97
CA THR A 546 -9.84 -15.96 -9.44
C THR A 546 -11.08 -15.69 -8.61
N LEU A 547 -11.31 -14.43 -8.29
CA LEU A 547 -12.54 -13.93 -7.68
C LEU A 547 -13.22 -13.02 -8.70
N THR A 548 -14.48 -13.27 -8.98
CA THR A 548 -15.32 -12.36 -9.76
C THR A 548 -16.23 -11.61 -8.78
N VAL A 549 -16.32 -10.31 -8.90
CA VAL A 549 -17.27 -9.46 -8.17
C VAL A 549 -18.36 -9.02 -9.15
N ASP A 550 -19.62 -9.16 -8.73
CA ASP A 550 -20.80 -8.84 -9.58
C ASP A 550 -21.06 -7.35 -9.63
#